data_b90eb6ae8940f72273b2b65dc4cc2252
#
_entry.id   b90eb6ae8940f72273b2b65dc4cc2252
#
_cell.length_a   1.000
_cell.length_b   1.000
_cell.length_c   1.000
_cell.angle_alpha   90.00
_cell.angle_beta   90.00
_cell.angle_gamma   90.00
#
_symmetry.space_group_name_H-M   'P 1'
#
loop_
_entity.id
_entity.type
_entity.pdbx_description
1 polymer ?
#
loop_
_entity_poly.entity_id
_entity_poly.type
_entity_poly.pdbx_seq_one_letter_code
_entity_poly.pdbx_strand_id
1 'polypeptide(L)'
;MLPATASRPSAEAETTACFSVHAAANPGIMPRVLELFAKRGLVPTSWTSRVGHEQDLMIDIQMQGMDGNLTDYVAACLRQIVGVEVVLVSEKRQSRAIET
;
A
#
# COMPACT_ATOMS: atom_id res chain seq x y z
N MET A 1 -9.18 -28.64 17.51
CA MET A 1 -9.12 -28.06 17.21
C MET A 1 -8.88 -27.11 16.85
N LEU A 2 -8.85 -26.49 16.91
CA LEU A 2 -8.75 -25.63 16.63
C LEU A 2 -8.39 -24.81 16.17
N PRO A 3 -8.27 -25.00 16.07
CA PRO A 3 -7.73 -24.00 15.28
C PRO A 3 -8.30 -22.66 15.47
N ALA A 4 -8.87 -22.55 16.37
CA ALA A 4 -9.45 -21.29 16.71
C ALA A 4 -8.50 -20.16 16.69
N THR A 5 -7.28 -20.46 16.87
CA THR A 5 -6.32 -19.42 16.84
C THR A 5 -6.28 -18.73 15.53
N ALA A 6 -6.58 -19.45 14.51
CA ALA A 6 -6.49 -18.84 13.20
C ALA A 6 -7.54 -17.79 13.02
N SER A 7 -8.58 -17.84 13.76
CA SER A 7 -9.63 -16.88 13.53
C SER A 7 -9.42 -15.59 14.26
N ARG A 8 -8.41 -15.51 15.09
CA ARG A 8 -8.19 -14.28 15.80
C ARG A 8 -7.48 -13.27 14.94
N PRO A 9 -8.05 -12.09 14.74
CA PRO A 9 -7.34 -11.09 13.97
C PRO A 9 -6.18 -10.56 14.77
N SER A 10 -5.07 -10.40 14.11
CA SER A 10 -3.92 -9.79 14.73
C SER A 10 -4.05 -8.29 14.63
N ALA A 11 -3.20 -7.59 15.35
CA ALA A 11 -3.19 -6.15 15.25
C ALA A 11 -2.88 -5.71 13.83
N GLU A 12 -2.03 -6.45 13.15
CA GLU A 12 -1.71 -6.11 11.76
C GLU A 12 -2.91 -6.24 10.87
N ALA A 13 -3.76 -7.22 11.12
CA ALA A 13 -4.93 -7.43 10.28
C ALA A 13 -5.89 -6.26 10.36
N GLU A 14 -5.84 -5.51 11.44
CA GLU A 14 -6.72 -4.38 11.61
C GLU A 14 -6.09 -3.08 11.16
N THR A 15 -4.88 -3.13 10.68
CA THR A 15 -4.13 -1.97 10.27
C THR A 15 -4.07 -1.92 8.76
N THR A 16 -4.29 -0.76 8.21
CA THR A 16 -4.19 -0.55 6.78
C THR A 16 -3.00 0.35 6.51
N ALA A 17 -2.07 -0.14 5.72
CA ALA A 17 -0.95 0.68 5.28
C ALA A 17 -1.38 1.45 4.05
N CYS A 18 -1.09 2.74 4.03
CA CYS A 18 -1.46 3.60 2.92
C CYS A 18 -0.19 4.18 2.33
N PHE A 19 -0.03 3.99 1.03
CA PHE A 19 1.10 4.54 0.29
C PHE A 19 0.58 5.59 -0.67
N SER A 20 1.15 6.77 -0.62
CA SER A 20 0.81 7.80 -1.57
C SER A 20 2.04 8.04 -2.43
N VAL A 21 1.97 7.67 -3.69
CA VAL A 21 3.09 7.72 -4.61
C VAL A 21 2.90 8.89 -5.54
N HIS A 22 3.88 9.77 -5.58
CA HIS A 22 3.89 10.91 -6.49
C HIS A 22 4.98 10.69 -7.50
N ALA A 23 4.64 10.76 -8.76
CA ALA A 23 5.58 10.43 -9.83
C ALA A 23 5.28 11.25 -11.06
N ALA A 24 6.20 11.21 -12.01
CA ALA A 24 5.93 11.77 -13.32
C ALA A 24 4.88 10.93 -14.03
N ALA A 25 4.05 11.55 -14.84
CA ALA A 25 2.99 10.83 -15.54
C ALA A 25 3.60 10.08 -16.72
N ASN A 26 4.17 8.95 -16.42
CA ASN A 26 4.88 8.12 -17.37
C ASN A 26 4.17 6.78 -17.44
N PRO A 27 3.85 6.29 -18.63
CA PRO A 27 3.07 5.05 -18.73
C PRO A 27 3.71 3.84 -18.05
N GLY A 28 5.01 3.85 -17.88
CA GLY A 28 5.68 2.71 -17.25
C GLY A 28 5.60 2.69 -15.73
N ILE A 29 5.12 3.75 -15.11
CA ILE A 29 5.13 3.82 -13.65
C ILE A 29 4.13 2.85 -13.02
N MET A 30 2.88 2.89 -13.46
CA MET A 30 1.86 2.05 -12.84
C MET A 30 2.18 0.57 -12.97
N PRO A 31 2.60 0.08 -14.13
CA PRO A 31 2.96 -1.35 -14.20
C PRO A 31 4.10 -1.72 -13.28
N ARG A 32 5.08 -0.83 -13.12
CA ARG A 32 6.20 -1.14 -12.23
C ARG A 32 5.79 -1.19 -10.79
N VAL A 33 4.90 -0.29 -10.41
CA VAL A 33 4.38 -0.29 -9.04
C VAL A 33 3.58 -1.56 -8.79
N LEU A 34 2.70 -1.91 -9.72
CA LEU A 34 1.92 -3.14 -9.57
C LEU A 34 2.80 -4.37 -9.52
N GLU A 35 3.84 -4.40 -10.35
CA GLU A 35 4.73 -5.53 -10.38
C GLU A 35 5.45 -5.70 -9.06
N LEU A 36 5.79 -4.60 -8.43
CA LEU A 36 6.47 -4.65 -7.15
C LEU A 36 5.61 -5.38 -6.12
N PHE A 37 4.33 -5.09 -6.10
CA PHE A 37 3.41 -5.79 -5.21
C PHE A 37 3.22 -7.24 -5.64
N ALA A 38 3.04 -7.45 -6.93
CA ALA A 38 2.78 -8.80 -7.44
C ALA A 38 3.92 -9.75 -7.15
N LYS A 39 5.14 -9.30 -7.31
CA LYS A 39 6.29 -10.15 -7.07
C LYS A 39 6.39 -10.60 -5.62
N ARG A 40 5.80 -9.86 -4.73
CA ARG A 40 5.81 -10.20 -3.31
C ARG A 40 4.54 -10.89 -2.86
N GLY A 41 3.68 -11.23 -3.83
CA GLY A 41 2.44 -11.90 -3.49
C GLY A 41 1.44 -11.01 -2.80
N LEU A 42 1.54 -9.70 -3.00
CA LEU A 42 0.68 -8.75 -2.32
C LEU A 42 -0.38 -8.23 -3.27
N VAL A 43 -1.59 -8.16 -2.78
CA VAL A 43 -2.71 -7.63 -3.55
C VAL A 43 -3.23 -6.40 -2.82
N PRO A 44 -3.11 -5.22 -3.41
CA PRO A 44 -3.66 -4.02 -2.76
C PRO A 44 -5.16 -4.14 -2.57
N THR A 45 -5.62 -3.67 -1.42
CA THR A 45 -7.06 -3.67 -1.18
C THR A 45 -7.73 -2.46 -1.81
N SER A 46 -6.95 -1.45 -2.13
CA SER A 46 -7.48 -0.27 -2.81
C SER A 46 -6.37 0.33 -3.65
N TRP A 47 -6.74 0.78 -4.83
CA TRP A 47 -5.79 1.40 -5.76
C TRP A 47 -6.53 2.51 -6.47
N THR A 48 -6.00 3.72 -6.39
CA THR A 48 -6.56 4.86 -7.10
C THR A 48 -5.41 5.61 -7.75
N SER A 49 -5.54 5.94 -9.01
CA SER A 49 -4.52 6.74 -9.68
C SER A 49 -5.18 7.89 -10.40
N ARG A 50 -4.43 8.97 -10.51
CA ARG A 50 -4.97 10.17 -11.13
C ARG A 50 -3.82 11.00 -11.67
N VAL A 51 -4.05 11.64 -12.81
CA VAL A 51 -3.06 12.53 -13.42
C VAL A 51 -3.48 13.96 -13.13
N GLY A 52 -2.56 14.74 -12.60
CA GLY A 52 -2.83 16.12 -12.28
C GLY A 52 -2.55 17.06 -13.44
N HIS A 53 -2.69 18.34 -13.14
CA HIS A 53 -2.58 19.37 -14.17
C HIS A 53 -1.20 19.48 -14.78
N GLU A 54 -0.18 19.14 -14.02
CA GLU A 54 1.18 19.34 -14.49
C GLU A 54 1.82 18.04 -14.92
N GLN A 55 1.01 17.14 -15.41
CA GLN A 55 1.53 15.86 -15.87
C GLN A 55 2.17 15.07 -14.75
N ASP A 56 1.69 15.25 -13.55
CA ASP A 56 2.13 14.44 -12.43
C ASP A 56 1.11 13.35 -12.18
N LEU A 57 1.59 12.25 -11.67
CA LEU A 57 0.79 11.06 -11.41
C LEU A 57 0.75 10.83 -9.92
N MET A 58 -0.45 10.63 -9.40
CA MET A 58 -0.62 10.27 -8.00
C MET A 58 -1.28 8.92 -7.91
N ILE A 59 -0.68 8.04 -7.13
CA ILE A 59 -1.24 6.71 -6.92
C ILE A 59 -1.41 6.52 -5.43
N ASP A 60 -2.63 6.23 -5.01
CA ASP A 60 -2.92 5.93 -3.62
C ASP A 60 -3.23 4.47 -3.50
N ILE A 61 -2.46 3.79 -2.66
CA ILE A 61 -2.54 2.34 -2.52
C ILE A 61 -2.78 2.01 -1.06
N GLN A 62 -3.70 1.09 -0.82
CA GLN A 62 -3.96 0.63 0.54
C GLN A 62 -3.75 -0.86 0.62
N MET A 63 -3.13 -1.29 1.71
CA MET A 63 -2.84 -2.69 1.97
C MET A 63 -3.24 -3.02 3.38
N GLN A 64 -4.01 -4.07 3.54
CA GLN A 64 -4.40 -4.54 4.86
C GLN A 64 -3.47 -5.62 5.35
N GLY A 65 -3.21 -5.62 6.65
CA GLY A 65 -2.52 -6.73 7.26
C GLY A 65 -1.03 -6.77 7.10
N MET A 66 -0.41 -5.68 6.66
CA MET A 66 1.04 -5.65 6.53
C MET A 66 1.68 -5.25 7.84
N ASP A 67 2.74 -5.94 8.22
CA ASP A 67 3.47 -5.49 9.40
C ASP A 67 4.36 -4.30 9.03
N GLY A 68 4.89 -3.64 10.05
CA GLY A 68 5.64 -2.41 9.84
C GLY A 68 6.91 -2.62 9.04
N ASN A 69 7.58 -3.75 9.24
CA ASN A 69 8.81 -4.01 8.51
C ASN A 69 8.54 -4.17 7.02
N LEU A 70 7.49 -4.88 6.68
CA LEU A 70 7.15 -5.07 5.28
C LEU A 70 6.70 -3.76 4.67
N THR A 71 5.95 -2.97 5.42
CA THR A 71 5.50 -1.66 4.94
C THR A 71 6.69 -0.78 4.61
N ASP A 72 7.67 -0.73 5.50
CA ASP A 72 8.86 0.08 5.27
C ASP A 72 9.66 -0.42 4.08
N TYR A 73 9.74 -1.73 3.95
CA TYR A 73 10.47 -2.31 2.84
C TYR A 73 9.81 -1.97 1.50
N VAL A 74 8.49 -2.10 1.44
CA VAL A 74 7.77 -1.77 0.22
C VAL A 74 7.92 -0.30 -0.13
N ALA A 75 7.83 0.56 0.88
CA ALA A 75 8.02 1.99 0.65
C ALA A 75 9.40 2.28 0.08
N ALA A 76 10.42 1.62 0.62
CA ALA A 76 11.78 1.82 0.12
C ALA A 76 11.90 1.37 -1.32
N CYS A 77 11.27 0.26 -1.66
CA CYS A 77 11.30 -0.23 -3.04
C CYS A 77 10.55 0.73 -3.98
N LEU A 78 9.44 1.26 -3.53
CA LEU A 78 8.70 2.21 -4.35
C LEU A 78 9.53 3.44 -4.66
N ARG A 79 10.29 3.89 -3.67
CA ARG A 79 11.12 5.08 -3.85
C ARG A 79 12.24 4.86 -4.84
N GLN A 80 12.55 3.62 -5.17
CA GLN A 80 13.61 3.34 -6.11
C GLN A 80 13.16 3.21 -7.55
N ILE A 81 11.88 3.27 -7.78
CA ILE A 81 11.37 3.20 -9.15
C ILE A 81 11.68 4.52 -9.84
N VAL A 82 12.32 4.42 -11.01
CA VAL A 82 12.67 5.62 -11.76
C VAL A 82 11.39 6.36 -12.13
N GLY A 83 11.35 7.65 -11.83
CA GLY A 83 10.19 8.47 -12.08
C GLY A 83 9.35 8.70 -10.85
N VAL A 84 9.53 7.92 -9.81
CA VAL A 84 8.84 8.17 -8.55
C VAL A 84 9.60 9.23 -7.79
N GLU A 85 8.88 10.26 -7.37
CA GLU A 85 9.52 11.40 -6.70
C GLU A 85 9.33 11.37 -5.21
N VAL A 86 8.15 11.02 -4.74
CA VAL A 86 7.86 11.01 -3.32
C VAL A 86 6.97 9.84 -3.01
N VAL A 87 7.23 9.19 -1.89
CA VAL A 87 6.35 8.15 -1.37
C VAL A 87 6.06 8.49 0.08
N LEU A 88 4.82 8.75 0.37
CA LEU A 88 4.37 9.02 1.73
C LEU A 88 3.67 7.78 2.26
N VAL A 89 3.94 7.46 3.50
CA VAL A 89 3.40 6.25 4.11
C VAL A 89 2.65 6.65 5.36
N SER A 90 1.47 6.08 5.51
CA SER A 90 0.72 6.27 6.74
C SER A 90 0.00 4.99 7.07
N GLU A 91 -0.55 4.91 8.26
CA GLU A 91 -1.29 3.75 8.70
C GLU A 91 -2.63 4.19 9.22
N LYS A 92 -3.64 3.41 8.89
CA LYS A 92 -4.97 3.59 9.44
C LYS A 92 -5.28 2.37 10.28
N ARG A 93 -5.68 2.61 11.52
CA ARG A 93 -6.08 1.52 12.36
C ARG A 93 -7.59 1.50 12.45
N GLN A 94 -8.15 0.37 12.14
CA GLN A 94 -9.57 0.24 12.17
C GLN A 94 -10.05 0.11 13.59
N SER A 95 -11.02 0.90 13.96
CA SER A 95 -11.54 0.85 15.31
C SER A 95 -12.69 -0.12 15.37
N ARG A 96 -12.55 -1.15 16.17
CA ARG A 96 -13.59 -2.13 16.25
C ARG A 96 -14.70 -1.71 17.15
N ALA A 97 -14.40 -0.86 18.08
CA ALA A 97 -15.42 -0.44 19.02
C ALA A 97 -16.54 0.29 18.35
N ILE A 98 -16.26 0.90 17.26
CA ILE A 98 -17.26 1.70 16.60
C ILE A 98 -18.34 0.87 15.99
N GLU A 99 -18.02 -0.35 15.73
CA GLU A 99 -18.96 -1.19 15.03
C GLU A 99 -20.07 -1.69 15.87
N THR A 100 -19.99 -1.55 17.15
CA THR A 100 -21.06 -2.06 17.99
C THR A 100 -22.16 -1.05 18.22
#